data_2696ab24ec789d633dc5fda48eadf9b2
#
_entry.id   2696ab24ec789d633dc5fda48eadf9b2
#
_cell.length_a   1.000
_cell.length_b   1.000
_cell.length_c   1.000
_cell.angle_alpha   90.00
_cell.angle_beta   90.00
_cell.angle_gamma   90.00
#
_symmetry.space_group_name_H-M   'P 1'
#
loop_
_entity.id
_entity.type
_entity.pdbx_description
1 polymer ?
#
loop_
_entity_poly.entity_id
_entity_poly.type
_entity_poly.pdbx_seq_one_letter_code
_entity_poly.pdbx_strand_id
1 'polypeptide(L)'
;KACVISGYFSTFKNSIHAMYHCGCNYVHDLHQFGEIYDLAGLIAPRPLFIEAGTHDPIFPIKAVKESVAKAQDIYSIFSARAITTDYFEGRHRIEGAKAYSFLKAAL
;
A
#
# COMPACT_ATOMS: atom_id res chain seq x y z
N LYS A 1 -15.14 3.19 7.43
CA LYS A 1 -14.61 2.02 8.12
C LYS A 1 -13.15 1.87 7.77
N ALA A 2 -12.55 0.72 7.47
CA ALA A 2 -11.11 0.55 7.32
C ALA A 2 -10.74 -0.08 5.98
N CYS A 3 -9.46 0.03 5.58
CA CYS A 3 -8.91 -0.59 4.39
C CYS A 3 -7.63 -1.37 4.73
N VAL A 4 -7.43 -2.51 4.09
CA VAL A 4 -6.18 -3.27 4.10
C VAL A 4 -5.68 -3.38 2.66
N ILE A 5 -4.40 -3.10 2.45
CA ILE A 5 -3.70 -3.33 1.18
C ILE A 5 -2.59 -4.33 1.44
N SER A 6 -2.71 -5.49 0.83
CA SER A 6 -1.75 -6.59 0.96
C SER A 6 -0.99 -6.78 -0.34
N GLY A 7 0.34 -6.60 -0.30
CA GLY A 7 1.24 -6.89 -1.43
C GLY A 7 0.98 -6.06 -2.69
N TYR A 8 0.50 -4.81 -2.56
CA TYR A 8 0.26 -3.94 -3.72
C TYR A 8 0.77 -2.50 -3.54
N PHE A 9 0.98 -2.06 -2.32
CA PHE A 9 1.34 -0.67 -2.04
C PHE A 9 2.81 -0.39 -2.35
N SER A 10 3.08 0.36 -3.42
CA SER A 10 4.44 0.66 -3.90
C SER A 10 4.41 1.93 -4.74
N THR A 11 5.34 2.08 -5.69
CA THR A 11 5.29 3.09 -6.74
C THR A 11 5.05 2.45 -8.11
N PHE A 12 4.43 3.17 -9.04
CA PHE A 12 4.33 2.72 -10.43
C PHE A 12 5.71 2.43 -11.00
N LYS A 13 6.67 3.32 -10.75
CA LYS A 13 8.04 3.20 -11.25
C LYS A 13 8.74 1.90 -10.82
N ASN A 14 8.60 1.50 -9.56
CA ASN A 14 9.35 0.37 -8.99
C ASN A 14 8.62 -0.98 -9.10
N SER A 15 7.38 -0.98 -9.57
CA SER A 15 6.59 -2.19 -9.76
C SER A 15 5.93 -2.22 -11.13
N ILE A 16 4.80 -1.52 -11.31
CA ILE A 16 3.97 -1.64 -12.53
C ILE A 16 4.75 -1.33 -13.81
N HIS A 17 5.66 -0.35 -13.79
CA HIS A 17 6.48 0.02 -14.95
C HIS A 17 7.82 -0.72 -15.01
N ALA A 18 8.24 -1.36 -13.92
CA ALA A 18 9.55 -2.04 -13.86
C ALA A 18 9.51 -3.47 -14.36
N MET A 19 8.34 -4.10 -14.38
CA MET A 19 8.17 -5.49 -14.76
C MET A 19 6.77 -5.76 -15.31
N TYR A 20 6.58 -6.91 -15.92
CA TYR A 20 5.29 -7.33 -16.46
C TYR A 20 4.27 -7.62 -15.34
N HIS A 21 3.09 -7.06 -15.47
CA HIS A 21 1.93 -7.28 -14.61
C HIS A 21 0.71 -7.71 -15.41
N CYS A 22 -0.33 -8.18 -14.72
CA CYS A 22 -1.62 -8.42 -15.35
C CYS A 22 -2.19 -7.13 -15.97
N GLY A 23 -2.91 -7.25 -17.07
CA GLY A 23 -3.46 -6.11 -17.81
C GLY A 23 -4.32 -5.16 -16.97
N CYS A 24 -4.96 -5.66 -15.89
CA CYS A 24 -5.74 -4.85 -14.97
C CYS A 24 -4.93 -3.79 -14.19
N ASN A 25 -3.60 -3.92 -14.15
CA ASN A 25 -2.73 -2.93 -13.52
C ASN A 25 -2.41 -1.72 -14.40
N TYR A 26 -2.70 -1.81 -15.69
CA TYR A 26 -2.41 -0.75 -16.67
C TYR A 26 -3.67 0.08 -16.94
N VAL A 27 -4.12 0.81 -15.93
CA VAL A 27 -5.24 1.76 -16.09
C VAL A 27 -4.74 2.95 -16.88
N HIS A 28 -5.44 3.24 -17.99
CA HIS A 28 -5.06 4.32 -18.89
C HIS A 28 -4.93 5.65 -18.15
N ASP A 29 -3.83 6.34 -18.36
CA ASP A 29 -3.48 7.64 -17.79
C ASP A 29 -3.48 7.77 -16.26
N LEU A 30 -3.73 6.71 -15.50
CA LEU A 30 -3.79 6.78 -14.03
C LEU A 30 -2.51 7.39 -13.43
N HIS A 31 -1.34 7.00 -13.93
CA HIS A 31 -0.05 7.49 -13.45
C HIS A 31 0.20 8.99 -13.72
N GLN A 32 -0.58 9.62 -14.58
CA GLN A 32 -0.50 11.08 -14.83
C GLN A 32 -1.18 11.89 -13.72
N PHE A 33 -2.07 11.27 -12.95
CA PHE A 33 -2.76 11.92 -11.83
C PHE A 33 -2.00 11.81 -10.50
N GLY A 34 -1.07 10.87 -10.39
CA GLY A 34 -0.27 10.66 -9.19
C GLY A 34 0.31 9.27 -9.10
N GLU A 35 1.01 9.03 -8.03
CA GLU A 35 1.57 7.74 -7.66
C GLU A 35 0.58 6.90 -6.82
N ILE A 36 0.88 5.63 -6.62
CA ILE A 36 0.04 4.73 -5.79
C ILE A 36 -0.17 5.31 -4.39
N TYR A 37 0.85 5.93 -3.79
CA TYR A 37 0.74 6.54 -2.47
C TYR A 37 -0.16 7.79 -2.45
N ASP A 38 -0.29 8.52 -3.56
CA ASP A 38 -1.21 9.67 -3.65
C ASP A 38 -2.66 9.20 -3.59
N LEU A 39 -2.96 8.03 -4.16
CA LEU A 39 -4.29 7.43 -4.10
C LEU A 39 -4.71 7.07 -2.66
N ALA A 40 -3.76 6.93 -1.72
CA ALA A 40 -4.08 6.76 -0.31
C ALA A 40 -4.85 7.97 0.27
N GLY A 41 -4.70 9.15 -0.32
CA GLY A 41 -5.49 10.33 0.01
C GLY A 41 -7.00 10.14 -0.18
N LEU A 42 -7.41 9.27 -1.09
CA LEU A 42 -8.83 8.91 -1.30
C LEU A 42 -9.37 7.97 -0.21
N ILE A 43 -8.47 7.32 0.55
CA ILE A 43 -8.83 6.47 1.69
C ILE A 43 -8.88 7.30 2.98
N ALA A 44 -7.97 8.25 3.13
CA ALA A 44 -7.90 9.14 4.30
C ALA A 44 -9.26 9.85 4.57
N PRO A 45 -9.66 10.07 5.84
CA PRO A 45 -8.95 9.74 7.08
C PRO A 45 -9.25 8.34 7.64
N ARG A 46 -9.79 7.44 6.81
CA ARG A 46 -10.13 6.07 7.25
C ARG A 46 -8.87 5.28 7.62
N PRO A 47 -8.92 4.43 8.65
CA PRO A 47 -7.79 3.58 9.01
C PRO A 47 -7.29 2.75 7.82
N LEU A 48 -5.99 2.77 7.60
CA LEU A 48 -5.32 2.03 6.53
C LEU A 48 -4.26 1.11 7.13
N PHE A 49 -4.27 -0.13 6.71
CA PHE A 49 -3.26 -1.13 7.03
C PHE A 49 -2.57 -1.60 5.75
N ILE A 50 -1.24 -1.62 5.78
CA ILE A 50 -0.44 -2.07 4.64
C ILE A 50 0.44 -3.23 5.11
N GLU A 51 0.29 -4.40 4.46
CA GLU A 51 1.21 -5.50 4.67
C GLU A 51 2.01 -5.81 3.41
N ALA A 52 3.27 -6.15 3.58
CA ALA A 52 4.18 -6.45 2.48
C ALA A 52 5.26 -7.46 2.89
N GLY A 53 5.56 -8.39 2.00
CA GLY A 53 6.66 -9.34 2.16
C GLY A 53 8.02 -8.65 1.96
N THR A 54 8.96 -8.91 2.87
CA THR A 54 10.32 -8.34 2.78
C THR A 54 11.13 -8.87 1.59
N HIS A 55 10.73 -10.00 1.04
CA HIS A 55 11.34 -10.65 -0.14
C HIS A 55 10.39 -10.69 -1.34
N ASP A 56 9.43 -9.75 -1.40
CA ASP A 56 8.48 -9.66 -2.52
C ASP A 56 9.23 -9.23 -3.79
N PRO A 57 9.26 -10.06 -4.84
CA PRO A 57 9.95 -9.72 -6.09
C PRO A 57 9.16 -8.75 -6.98
N ILE A 58 7.88 -8.55 -6.70
CA ILE A 58 6.95 -7.77 -7.53
C ILE A 58 6.77 -6.37 -6.96
N PHE A 59 6.69 -6.27 -5.63
CA PHE A 59 6.56 -5.01 -4.90
C PHE A 59 7.72 -4.85 -3.90
N PRO A 60 8.88 -4.35 -4.38
CA PRO A 60 10.11 -4.29 -3.57
C PRO A 60 9.91 -3.55 -2.27
N ILE A 61 10.30 -4.14 -1.16
CA ILE A 61 10.05 -3.61 0.20
C ILE A 61 10.59 -2.19 0.42
N LYS A 62 11.69 -1.83 -0.25
CA LYS A 62 12.22 -0.47 -0.20
C LYS A 62 11.22 0.54 -0.75
N ALA A 63 10.65 0.27 -1.92
CA ALA A 63 9.65 1.12 -2.54
C ALA A 63 8.34 1.16 -1.75
N VAL A 64 7.96 0.04 -1.11
CA VAL A 64 6.81 0.00 -0.19
C VAL A 64 7.03 0.97 0.97
N LYS A 65 8.17 0.91 1.63
CA LYS A 65 8.49 1.80 2.77
C LYS A 65 8.53 3.27 2.38
N GLU A 66 9.11 3.60 1.22
CA GLU A 66 9.11 4.95 0.67
C GLU A 66 7.67 5.44 0.39
N SER A 67 6.84 4.59 -0.19
CA SER A 67 5.43 4.91 -0.48
C SER A 67 4.62 5.09 0.81
N VAL A 68 4.85 4.27 1.83
CA VAL A 68 4.19 4.44 3.13
C VAL A 68 4.56 5.77 3.78
N ALA A 69 5.82 6.18 3.73
CA ALA A 69 6.26 7.47 4.27
C ALA A 69 5.53 8.64 3.55
N LYS A 70 5.42 8.60 2.23
CA LYS A 70 4.69 9.61 1.45
C LYS A 70 3.19 9.61 1.76
N ALA A 71 2.57 8.45 1.85
CA ALA A 71 1.17 8.34 2.23
C ALA A 71 0.91 8.84 3.67
N GLN A 72 1.86 8.65 4.58
CA GLN A 72 1.76 9.17 5.95
C GLN A 72 1.76 10.69 5.98
N ASP A 73 2.53 11.36 5.12
CA ASP A 73 2.49 12.82 4.97
C ASP A 73 1.09 13.28 4.55
N ILE A 74 0.46 12.58 3.60
CA ILE A 74 -0.92 12.86 3.16
C ILE A 74 -1.91 12.66 4.32
N TYR A 75 -1.79 11.57 5.07
CA TYR A 75 -2.65 11.28 6.21
C TYR A 75 -2.55 12.35 7.31
N SER A 76 -1.35 12.93 7.50
CA SER A 76 -1.13 13.99 8.49
C SER A 76 -1.94 15.26 8.20
N ILE A 77 -2.21 15.56 6.93
CA ILE A 77 -3.04 16.71 6.52
C ILE A 77 -4.46 16.61 7.08
N PHE A 78 -4.98 15.39 7.21
CA PHE A 78 -6.33 15.12 7.73
C PHE A 78 -6.36 14.92 9.24
N SER A 79 -5.25 15.14 9.95
CA SER A 79 -5.10 14.78 11.38
C SER A 79 -5.49 13.31 11.65
N ALA A 80 -5.30 12.46 10.65
CA ALA A 80 -5.69 11.06 10.70
C ALA A 80 -4.69 10.24 11.53
N ARG A 81 -5.13 9.07 11.99
CA ARG A 81 -4.24 8.10 12.63
C ARG A 81 -3.15 7.68 11.67
N ALA A 82 -1.98 7.35 12.23
CA ALA A 82 -0.88 6.79 11.44
C ALA A 82 -1.33 5.54 10.67
N ILE A 83 -0.80 5.37 9.48
CA ILE A 83 -0.96 4.14 8.70
C ILE A 83 -0.30 3.00 9.47
N THR A 84 -1.01 1.90 9.67
CA THR A 84 -0.48 0.71 10.32
C THR A 84 0.21 -0.16 9.28
N THR A 85 1.37 -0.71 9.62
CA THR A 85 2.13 -1.55 8.69
C THR A 85 2.52 -2.89 9.29
N ASP A 86 2.61 -3.90 8.44
CA ASP A 86 3.25 -5.18 8.74
C ASP A 86 4.21 -5.57 7.60
N TYR A 87 5.51 -5.58 7.90
CA TYR A 87 6.55 -6.05 6.98
C TYR A 87 6.97 -7.44 7.42
N PHE A 88 6.27 -8.45 6.90
CA PHE A 88 6.50 -9.85 7.27
C PHE A 88 7.64 -10.48 6.46
N GLU A 89 8.29 -11.45 7.04
CA GLU A 89 9.29 -12.25 6.32
C GLU A 89 8.59 -13.20 5.35
N GLY A 90 8.70 -12.89 4.06
CA GLY A 90 8.03 -13.67 3.02
C GLY A 90 8.07 -13.00 1.67
N ARG A 91 7.54 -13.71 0.68
CA ARG A 91 7.42 -13.25 -0.71
C ARG A 91 6.03 -12.63 -0.94
N HIS A 92 5.63 -12.54 -2.20
CA HIS A 92 4.34 -12.00 -2.62
C HIS A 92 3.18 -12.91 -2.17
N ARG A 93 2.50 -12.53 -1.09
CA ARG A 93 1.31 -13.22 -0.55
C ARG A 93 0.55 -12.34 0.43
N ILE A 94 -0.65 -12.73 0.75
CA ILE A 94 -1.38 -12.24 1.91
C ILE A 94 -0.84 -12.99 3.15
N GLU A 95 -0.40 -12.26 4.17
CA GLU A 95 -0.03 -12.84 5.46
C GLU A 95 -1.24 -12.92 6.40
N GLY A 96 -1.98 -11.82 6.51
CA GLY A 96 -3.25 -11.76 7.21
C GLY A 96 -3.16 -11.73 8.73
N ALA A 97 -2.10 -12.24 9.36
CA ALA A 97 -2.03 -12.42 10.81
C ALA A 97 -2.39 -11.15 11.61
N LYS A 98 -1.83 -10.01 11.24
CA LYS A 98 -2.15 -8.71 11.87
C LYS A 98 -3.28 -7.98 11.14
N ALA A 99 -3.40 -8.16 9.83
CA ALA A 99 -4.41 -7.50 9.02
C ALA A 99 -5.84 -7.87 9.43
N TYR A 100 -6.10 -9.14 9.72
CA TYR A 100 -7.42 -9.58 10.19
C TYR A 100 -7.75 -9.03 11.57
N SER A 101 -6.78 -8.98 12.49
CA SER A 101 -6.96 -8.37 13.82
C SER A 101 -7.23 -6.87 13.71
N PHE A 102 -6.54 -6.17 12.81
CA PHE A 102 -6.79 -4.76 12.50
C PHE A 102 -8.21 -4.54 11.97
N LEU A 103 -8.65 -5.32 10.99
CA LEU A 103 -10.02 -5.22 10.47
C LEU A 103 -11.06 -5.49 11.55
N LYS A 104 -10.88 -6.53 12.35
CA LYS A 104 -11.80 -6.86 13.46
C LYS A 104 -11.92 -5.72 14.46
N ALA A 105 -10.83 -5.03 14.76
CA ALA A 105 -10.83 -3.89 15.67
C ALA A 105 -11.42 -2.61 15.06
N ALA A 106 -11.42 -2.48 13.74
CA ALA A 106 -11.88 -1.30 13.01
C ALA A 106 -13.34 -1.37 12.52
N LEU A 107 -13.95 -2.55 12.58
CA LEU A 107 -15.33 -2.80 12.13
C LEU A 107 -16.33 -2.75 13.26
#